data_51fda3012fa1f625e250d7866beb9e01
#
_entry.id   51fda3012fa1f625e250d7866beb9e01
#
_cell.length_a   1.000
_cell.length_b   1.000
_cell.length_c   1.000
_cell.angle_alpha   90.00
_cell.angle_beta   90.00
_cell.angle_gamma   90.00
#
_symmetry.space_group_name_H-M   'P 1'
#
loop_
_entity.id
_entity.type
_entity.pdbx_description
1 polymer ?
#
loop_
_entity_poly.entity_id
_entity_poly.type
_entity_poly.pdbx_seq_one_letter_code
_entity_poly.pdbx_strand_id
1 'polypeptide(L)'
;MTKQEISEIKKLFTPKTCSITRICGCYVDGEKNKKTELKQAFLALPEEEMFKYFEILRKSLSGTIGKNLLNLEFPLKSETEGGTQEFLLRLRDSRLKDDALLEQFYDRIIESYEYVGNYLILLIHDAYDVPGRTRDGIEMEDASDEVYDYILTCICPVDLSKPGLSYNAVENTFQNRIRDWVVGMPDAAFLFPAFNDRSTDLHSTLYYSKDAEELKENFVDLMLGCPLPLSAGGQKETFQSLVEETLGDTCDIETVKNIHEKMNEIAQEHKEDPEPVVLDKNEVKTIFASSGVANDRMEVFDQCFDATAGEATSLMMTNVYNPRSFEVKTPDVVIKVNPERTDLVNTKLIDGRQCLVIELDGNIEVNGIAVRAAGSEASDNSIED
;
A
#
# COMPACT_ATOMS: atom_id res chain seq x y z
N MET A 1 9.74 7.65 -3.36
CA MET A 1 10.17 6.49 -4.20
C MET A 1 9.06 6.11 -5.15
N THR A 2 9.39 5.87 -6.41
CA THR A 2 8.51 5.34 -7.45
C THR A 2 8.47 3.81 -7.41
N LYS A 3 7.51 3.23 -8.12
CA LYS A 3 7.40 1.76 -8.27
C LYS A 3 8.66 1.13 -8.92
N GLN A 4 9.31 1.87 -9.81
CA GLN A 4 10.52 1.41 -10.50
C GLN A 4 11.72 1.35 -9.53
N GLU A 5 11.93 2.40 -8.74
CA GLU A 5 12.99 2.47 -7.73
C GLU A 5 12.82 1.42 -6.64
N ILE A 6 11.60 1.23 -6.13
CA ILE A 6 11.29 0.15 -5.17
C ILE A 6 11.59 -1.21 -5.80
N SER A 7 11.25 -1.43 -7.08
CA SER A 7 11.54 -2.67 -7.79
C SER A 7 13.04 -2.88 -8.00
N GLU A 8 13.81 -1.82 -8.22
CA GLU A 8 15.27 -1.86 -8.35
C GLU A 8 15.91 -2.40 -7.07
N ILE A 9 15.60 -1.79 -5.92
CA ILE A 9 16.10 -2.25 -4.61
C ILE A 9 15.64 -3.69 -4.31
N LYS A 10 14.38 -4.00 -4.57
CA LYS A 10 13.82 -5.34 -4.35
C LYS A 10 14.54 -6.44 -5.13
N LYS A 11 15.05 -6.14 -6.33
CA LYS A 11 15.81 -7.09 -7.16
C LYS A 11 17.19 -7.43 -6.58
N LEU A 12 17.75 -6.63 -5.67
CA LEU A 12 19.01 -6.90 -5.01
C LEU A 12 18.93 -8.09 -4.05
N PHE A 13 17.77 -8.42 -3.52
CA PHE A 13 17.60 -9.50 -2.56
C PHE A 13 17.60 -10.88 -3.21
N THR A 14 18.73 -11.22 -3.83
CA THR A 14 19.04 -12.55 -4.38
C THR A 14 20.47 -12.95 -4.03
N PRO A 15 20.82 -14.23 -3.99
CA PRO A 15 22.20 -14.66 -3.70
C PRO A 15 23.25 -14.08 -4.65
N LYS A 16 22.87 -13.73 -5.88
CA LYS A 16 23.79 -13.23 -6.91
C LYS A 16 24.04 -11.73 -6.86
N THR A 17 23.06 -10.97 -6.41
CA THR A 17 23.05 -9.49 -6.44
C THR A 17 23.10 -8.89 -5.05
N CYS A 18 23.11 -9.72 -4.00
CA CYS A 18 23.06 -9.28 -2.62
C CYS A 18 24.34 -8.55 -2.21
N SER A 19 24.21 -7.34 -1.76
CA SER A 19 25.25 -6.47 -1.16
C SER A 19 25.05 -6.25 0.34
N ILE A 20 24.08 -6.94 0.96
CA ILE A 20 23.80 -6.82 2.40
C ILE A 20 25.05 -7.18 3.21
N THR A 21 25.55 -6.19 3.94
CA THR A 21 26.77 -6.35 4.71
C THR A 21 26.52 -7.00 6.07
N ARG A 22 25.40 -6.67 6.71
CA ARG A 22 25.09 -7.09 8.06
C ARG A 22 23.58 -7.26 8.28
N ILE A 23 23.24 -8.26 9.09
CA ILE A 23 21.90 -8.48 9.61
C ILE A 23 21.95 -8.47 11.13
N CYS A 24 21.02 -7.74 11.73
CA CYS A 24 20.78 -7.68 13.16
C CYS A 24 19.33 -7.95 13.44
N GLY A 25 19.00 -8.42 14.63
CA GLY A 25 17.61 -8.64 15.04
C GLY A 25 17.46 -8.78 16.53
N CYS A 26 16.25 -8.54 17.02
CA CYS A 26 15.86 -8.72 18.41
C CYS A 26 14.51 -9.43 18.47
N TYR A 27 14.48 -10.58 19.14
CA TYR A 27 13.22 -11.29 19.42
C TYR A 27 12.62 -10.77 20.71
N VAL A 28 11.38 -10.31 20.62
CA VAL A 28 10.61 -9.69 21.71
C VAL A 28 9.39 -10.54 22.00
N ASP A 29 9.13 -10.82 23.29
CA ASP A 29 7.94 -11.56 23.70
C ASP A 29 6.71 -10.64 23.86
N GLY A 30 5.54 -11.24 24.11
CA GLY A 30 4.28 -10.53 24.27
C GLY A 30 4.21 -9.61 25.53
N GLU A 31 5.19 -9.71 26.42
CA GLU A 31 5.36 -8.84 27.59
C GLU A 31 6.37 -7.71 27.35
N LYS A 32 6.79 -7.53 26.07
CA LYS A 32 7.80 -6.56 25.63
C LYS A 32 9.21 -6.80 26.17
N ASN A 33 9.55 -8.04 26.55
CA ASN A 33 10.90 -8.38 26.98
C ASN A 33 11.76 -8.82 25.80
N LYS A 34 12.99 -8.31 25.70
CA LYS A 34 14.01 -8.81 24.77
C LYS A 34 14.45 -10.21 25.21
N LYS A 35 14.31 -11.21 24.34
CA LYS A 35 14.68 -12.62 24.63
C LYS A 35 16.01 -13.01 24.04
N THR A 36 16.28 -12.61 22.82
CA THR A 36 17.55 -12.92 22.14
C THR A 36 17.84 -11.90 21.05
N GLU A 37 19.10 -11.70 20.79
CA GLU A 37 19.59 -10.85 19.72
C GLU A 37 20.36 -11.66 18.67
N LEU A 38 20.22 -11.23 17.42
CA LEU A 38 20.95 -11.73 16.27
C LEU A 38 21.88 -10.64 15.76
N LYS A 39 23.17 -10.97 15.56
CA LYS A 39 24.17 -10.04 14.99
C LYS A 39 25.13 -10.86 14.12
N GLN A 40 24.96 -10.81 12.80
CA GLN A 40 25.74 -11.63 11.87
C GLN A 40 26.11 -10.87 10.60
N ALA A 41 27.20 -11.30 9.95
CA ALA A 41 27.48 -10.93 8.58
C ALA A 41 26.50 -11.70 7.67
N PHE A 42 25.72 -11.00 6.85
CA PHE A 42 24.65 -11.63 6.09
C PHE A 42 25.16 -12.73 5.14
N LEU A 43 26.26 -12.47 4.44
CA LEU A 43 26.85 -13.41 3.49
C LEU A 43 27.50 -14.65 4.15
N ALA A 44 27.59 -14.68 5.48
CA ALA A 44 28.05 -15.86 6.22
C ALA A 44 26.92 -16.84 6.59
N LEU A 45 25.67 -16.45 6.31
CA LEU A 45 24.49 -17.29 6.56
C LEU A 45 24.42 -18.45 5.56
N PRO A 46 23.86 -19.62 5.96
CA PRO A 46 23.51 -20.67 5.02
C PRO A 46 22.54 -20.15 3.94
N GLU A 47 22.70 -20.60 2.71
CA GLU A 47 21.89 -20.15 1.58
C GLU A 47 20.38 -20.34 1.81
N GLU A 48 19.98 -21.45 2.43
CA GLU A 48 18.58 -21.74 2.76
C GLU A 48 17.99 -20.71 3.75
N GLU A 49 18.79 -20.23 4.70
CA GLU A 49 18.38 -19.16 5.63
C GLU A 49 18.31 -17.82 4.92
N MET A 50 19.30 -17.50 4.06
CA MET A 50 19.30 -16.27 3.27
C MET A 50 18.02 -16.13 2.44
N PHE A 51 17.52 -17.20 1.83
CA PHE A 51 16.28 -17.19 1.07
C PHE A 51 15.09 -16.78 1.92
N LYS A 52 15.01 -17.22 3.19
CA LYS A 52 13.93 -16.83 4.10
C LYS A 52 13.97 -15.34 4.45
N TYR A 53 15.15 -14.82 4.71
CA TYR A 53 15.32 -13.38 4.91
C TYR A 53 14.97 -12.58 3.64
N PHE A 54 15.37 -13.02 2.45
CA PHE A 54 14.98 -12.38 1.21
C PHE A 54 13.46 -12.35 0.99
N GLU A 55 12.72 -13.39 1.37
CA GLU A 55 11.26 -13.40 1.32
C GLU A 55 10.66 -12.29 2.19
N ILE A 56 11.17 -12.12 3.42
CA ILE A 56 10.76 -11.07 4.37
C ILE A 56 11.08 -9.68 3.80
N LEU A 57 12.34 -9.45 3.37
CA LEU A 57 12.78 -8.16 2.84
C LEU A 57 12.02 -7.76 1.57
N ARG A 58 11.80 -8.70 0.65
CA ARG A 58 10.98 -8.45 -0.56
C ARG A 58 9.53 -8.14 -0.22
N LYS A 59 8.99 -8.75 0.82
CA LYS A 59 7.61 -8.49 1.25
C LYS A 59 7.44 -7.09 1.78
N SER A 60 8.41 -6.58 2.55
CA SER A 60 8.39 -5.20 3.07
C SER A 60 8.46 -4.12 1.98
N LEU A 61 8.93 -4.47 0.78
CA LEU A 61 8.94 -3.60 -0.40
C LEU A 61 7.85 -3.99 -1.41
N SER A 62 6.76 -4.60 -0.95
CA SER A 62 5.68 -5.07 -1.83
C SER A 62 4.34 -4.51 -1.39
N GLY A 63 3.62 -3.95 -2.34
CA GLY A 63 2.31 -3.36 -2.11
C GLY A 63 2.02 -2.25 -3.11
N THR A 64 0.99 -1.50 -2.84
CA THR A 64 0.61 -0.33 -3.64
C THR A 64 1.11 0.94 -2.94
N ILE A 65 1.78 1.82 -3.70
CA ILE A 65 2.18 3.14 -3.21
C ILE A 65 0.93 3.93 -2.85
N GLY A 66 0.97 4.60 -1.69
CA GLY A 66 -0.18 5.31 -1.13
C GLY A 66 -1.17 4.41 -0.38
N LYS A 67 -0.91 3.08 -0.33
CA LYS A 67 -1.67 2.11 0.48
C LYS A 67 -0.78 1.43 1.51
N ASN A 68 -0.07 0.41 1.06
CA ASN A 68 0.87 -0.33 1.90
C ASN A 68 2.25 0.33 1.98
N LEU A 69 2.65 1.05 0.94
CA LEU A 69 3.93 1.73 0.81
C LEU A 69 3.69 3.24 0.82
N LEU A 70 4.18 3.91 1.84
CA LEU A 70 4.02 5.34 2.05
C LEU A 70 5.38 6.04 2.01
N ASN A 71 5.53 7.01 1.12
CA ASN A 71 6.67 7.92 1.15
C ASN A 71 6.42 8.96 2.25
N LEU A 72 7.28 8.97 3.26
CA LEU A 72 7.20 9.90 4.38
C LEU A 72 8.40 10.83 4.36
N GLU A 73 8.16 12.10 4.69
CA GLU A 73 9.20 13.13 4.78
C GLU A 73 9.46 13.50 6.23
N PHE A 74 10.73 13.68 6.56
CA PHE A 74 11.13 14.13 7.89
C PHE A 74 10.87 15.62 8.03
N PRO A 75 10.18 16.07 9.10
CA PRO A 75 10.11 17.49 9.41
C PRO A 75 11.48 18.00 9.86
N LEU A 76 11.80 19.26 9.58
CA LEU A 76 13.10 19.87 9.91
C LEU A 76 13.55 19.64 11.37
N LYS A 77 12.63 19.59 12.31
CA LYS A 77 12.93 19.27 13.72
C LYS A 77 13.55 17.88 13.93
N SER A 78 13.20 16.91 13.08
CA SER A 78 13.71 15.53 13.14
C SER A 78 15.13 15.40 12.59
N GLU A 79 15.59 16.39 11.82
CA GLU A 79 16.91 16.45 11.22
C GLU A 79 17.97 17.11 12.13
N THR A 80 17.52 17.73 13.24
CA THR A 80 18.42 18.35 14.20
C THR A 80 19.02 17.34 15.16
N GLU A 81 20.09 17.75 15.89
CA GLU A 81 20.75 16.91 16.91
C GLU A 81 19.75 16.37 17.95
N GLY A 82 19.75 15.07 18.13
CA GLY A 82 18.80 14.34 19.00
C GLY A 82 17.46 13.99 18.33
N GLY A 83 17.24 14.38 17.06
CA GLY A 83 16.06 14.05 16.30
C GLY A 83 16.04 12.59 15.81
N THR A 84 14.91 12.17 15.30
CA THR A 84 14.71 10.79 14.83
C THR A 84 15.53 10.49 13.57
N GLN A 85 15.57 11.40 12.62
CA GLN A 85 16.33 11.25 11.38
C GLN A 85 17.85 11.21 11.67
N GLU A 86 18.36 12.10 12.53
CA GLU A 86 19.77 12.11 12.96
C GLU A 86 20.17 10.78 13.62
N PHE A 87 19.30 10.24 14.47
CA PHE A 87 19.52 8.94 15.09
C PHE A 87 19.61 7.80 14.06
N LEU A 88 18.70 7.79 13.08
CA LEU A 88 18.71 6.79 12.01
C LEU A 88 19.96 6.92 11.11
N LEU A 89 20.43 8.13 10.84
CA LEU A 89 21.68 8.37 10.12
C LEU A 89 22.87 7.79 10.86
N ARG A 90 23.01 8.05 12.17
CA ARG A 90 24.08 7.49 12.99
C ARG A 90 24.02 5.95 13.01
N LEU A 91 22.83 5.37 13.09
CA LEU A 91 22.64 3.92 13.06
C LEU A 91 23.11 3.34 11.71
N ARG A 92 22.71 3.95 10.58
CA ARG A 92 23.14 3.57 9.23
C ARG A 92 24.66 3.68 9.09
N ASP A 93 25.23 4.84 9.45
CA ASP A 93 26.66 5.15 9.29
C ASP A 93 27.55 4.25 10.16
N SER A 94 27.04 3.76 11.29
CA SER A 94 27.71 2.72 12.10
C SER A 94 27.78 1.38 11.38
N ARG A 95 27.05 1.19 10.26
CA ARG A 95 26.88 -0.09 9.56
C ARG A 95 26.42 -1.20 10.49
N LEU A 96 25.55 -0.85 11.45
CA LEU A 96 25.03 -1.72 12.50
C LEU A 96 26.14 -2.39 13.37
N LYS A 97 27.25 -1.69 13.58
CA LYS A 97 28.38 -2.18 14.40
C LYS A 97 28.41 -1.58 15.81
N ASP A 98 27.63 -0.54 16.05
CA ASP A 98 27.52 0.13 17.36
C ASP A 98 26.41 -0.53 18.18
N ASP A 99 26.80 -1.33 19.17
CA ASP A 99 25.87 -2.05 20.04
C ASP A 99 25.00 -1.12 20.88
N ALA A 100 25.49 0.05 21.26
CA ALA A 100 24.70 1.01 22.05
C ALA A 100 23.60 1.66 21.19
N LEU A 101 23.87 1.95 19.92
CA LEU A 101 22.86 2.42 18.99
C LEU A 101 21.83 1.35 18.67
N LEU A 102 22.23 0.08 18.50
CA LEU A 102 21.31 -1.04 18.28
C LEU A 102 20.38 -1.25 19.48
N GLU A 103 20.93 -1.19 20.70
CA GLU A 103 20.14 -1.30 21.93
C GLU A 103 19.07 -0.20 22.00
N GLN A 104 19.46 1.07 21.79
CA GLN A 104 18.53 2.19 21.74
C GLN A 104 17.48 2.04 20.62
N PHE A 105 17.88 1.50 19.47
CA PHE A 105 16.98 1.25 18.36
C PHE A 105 15.90 0.23 18.71
N TYR A 106 16.29 -0.89 19.34
CA TYR A 106 15.33 -1.90 19.77
C TYR A 106 14.40 -1.35 20.85
N ASP A 107 14.91 -0.59 21.82
CA ASP A 107 14.10 0.03 22.87
C ASP A 107 13.05 0.98 22.28
N ARG A 108 13.43 1.85 21.35
CA ARG A 108 12.50 2.77 20.67
C ARG A 108 11.39 2.02 19.93
N ILE A 109 11.73 0.91 19.24
CA ILE A 109 10.71 0.09 18.57
C ILE A 109 9.79 -0.57 19.58
N ILE A 110 10.34 -1.18 20.65
CA ILE A 110 9.54 -1.86 21.69
C ILE A 110 8.60 -0.89 22.40
N GLU A 111 9.01 0.35 22.62
CA GLU A 111 8.20 1.40 23.21
C GLU A 111 7.07 1.84 22.29
N SER A 112 7.37 2.06 21.01
CA SER A 112 6.46 2.65 20.03
C SER A 112 5.54 1.64 19.32
N TYR A 113 5.97 0.37 19.20
CA TYR A 113 5.22 -0.64 18.46
C TYR A 113 4.21 -1.34 19.35
N GLU A 114 2.93 -1.17 19.00
CA GLU A 114 1.80 -1.82 19.69
C GLU A 114 1.44 -3.12 18.98
N TYR A 115 1.74 -4.24 19.63
CA TYR A 115 1.42 -5.56 19.12
C TYR A 115 1.12 -6.53 20.25
N VAL A 116 0.04 -7.30 20.11
CA VAL A 116 -0.34 -8.35 21.06
C VAL A 116 0.26 -9.68 20.61
N GLY A 117 1.40 -10.05 21.16
CA GLY A 117 2.10 -11.29 20.82
C GLY A 117 3.61 -11.10 20.69
N ASN A 118 4.29 -12.14 20.25
CA ASN A 118 5.72 -12.11 20.06
C ASN A 118 6.07 -11.57 18.66
N TYR A 119 7.20 -10.90 18.54
CA TYR A 119 7.68 -10.41 17.25
C TYR A 119 9.21 -10.39 17.16
N LEU A 120 9.69 -10.44 15.94
CA LEU A 120 11.10 -10.27 15.60
C LEU A 120 11.29 -8.89 14.95
N ILE A 121 12.14 -8.07 15.54
CA ILE A 121 12.69 -6.88 14.90
C ILE A 121 13.88 -7.35 14.08
N LEU A 122 13.81 -7.17 12.78
CA LEU A 122 14.87 -7.52 11.83
C LEU A 122 15.39 -6.25 11.18
N LEU A 123 16.71 -6.07 11.15
CA LEU A 123 17.38 -4.90 10.60
C LEU A 123 18.55 -5.33 9.73
N ILE A 124 18.62 -4.84 8.50
CA ILE A 124 19.77 -5.01 7.61
C ILE A 124 20.42 -3.66 7.30
N HIS A 125 21.72 -3.72 7.03
CA HIS A 125 22.47 -2.66 6.38
C HIS A 125 22.95 -3.16 5.02
N ASP A 126 22.72 -2.38 3.99
CA ASP A 126 23.10 -2.68 2.62
C ASP A 126 23.79 -1.46 1.99
N ALA A 127 24.69 -1.71 1.06
CA ALA A 127 25.43 -0.71 0.30
C ALA A 127 25.35 -1.07 -1.19
N TYR A 128 24.42 -0.44 -1.89
CA TYR A 128 24.16 -0.71 -3.30
C TYR A 128 24.94 0.26 -4.19
N ASP A 129 25.80 -0.27 -5.03
CA ASP A 129 26.45 0.48 -6.09
C ASP A 129 25.44 0.76 -7.21
N VAL A 130 25.00 2.00 -7.34
CA VAL A 130 24.00 2.41 -8.31
C VAL A 130 24.63 2.46 -9.69
N PRO A 131 24.21 1.62 -10.67
CA PRO A 131 24.77 1.66 -12.01
C PRO A 131 24.52 3.00 -12.69
N GLY A 132 25.57 3.58 -13.26
CA GLY A 132 25.45 4.79 -14.07
C GLY A 132 24.57 4.57 -15.29
N ARG A 133 23.85 5.60 -15.74
CA ARG A 133 23.05 5.58 -16.98
C ARG A 133 23.63 6.54 -18.01
N THR A 134 23.73 6.07 -19.25
CA THR A 134 24.00 6.92 -20.41
C THR A 134 22.81 7.84 -20.68
N ARG A 135 23.01 8.92 -21.46
CA ARG A 135 21.92 9.81 -21.90
C ARG A 135 20.81 9.06 -22.67
N ASP A 136 21.11 7.90 -23.23
CA ASP A 136 20.17 7.05 -23.97
C ASP A 136 19.50 6.00 -23.07
N GLY A 137 19.68 6.10 -21.72
CA GLY A 137 19.04 5.23 -20.72
C GLY A 137 19.65 3.83 -20.61
N ILE A 138 20.81 3.56 -21.23
CA ILE A 138 21.51 2.27 -21.13
C ILE A 138 22.31 2.26 -19.81
N GLU A 139 22.11 1.22 -19.00
CA GLU A 139 22.88 1.02 -17.78
C GLU A 139 24.33 0.63 -18.10
N MET A 140 25.28 1.27 -17.40
CA MET A 140 26.71 0.97 -17.52
C MET A 140 27.13 0.18 -16.28
N GLU A 141 27.35 -1.13 -16.42
CA GLU A 141 27.73 -2.01 -15.30
C GLU A 141 29.09 -1.65 -14.68
N ASP A 142 29.99 -1.00 -15.45
CA ASP A 142 31.36 -0.66 -15.02
C ASP A 142 31.50 0.78 -14.48
N ALA A 143 30.42 1.57 -14.42
CA ALA A 143 30.43 2.92 -13.91
C ALA A 143 29.33 3.08 -12.86
N SER A 144 29.73 3.21 -11.61
CA SER A 144 28.83 3.57 -10.50
C SER A 144 28.80 5.09 -10.38
N ASP A 145 27.61 5.66 -10.33
CA ASP A 145 27.42 7.09 -10.10
C ASP A 145 27.40 7.42 -8.60
N GLU A 146 26.87 6.51 -7.79
CA GLU A 146 26.68 6.69 -6.35
C GLU A 146 26.60 5.33 -5.63
N VAL A 147 27.01 5.32 -4.36
CA VAL A 147 26.75 4.19 -3.44
C VAL A 147 25.56 4.55 -2.57
N TYR A 148 24.47 3.83 -2.73
CA TYR A 148 23.28 3.96 -1.90
C TYR A 148 23.41 3.10 -0.65
N ASP A 149 23.82 3.75 0.46
CA ASP A 149 23.91 3.16 1.79
C ASP A 149 22.57 3.31 2.53
N TYR A 150 21.95 2.17 2.93
CA TYR A 150 20.64 2.21 3.57
C TYR A 150 20.48 1.13 4.64
N ILE A 151 19.49 1.35 5.49
CA ILE A 151 18.97 0.35 6.42
C ILE A 151 17.54 -0.02 6.05
N LEU A 152 17.20 -1.30 6.16
CA LEU A 152 15.83 -1.78 6.02
C LEU A 152 15.45 -2.53 7.29
N THR A 153 14.40 -2.06 7.94
CA THR A 153 13.85 -2.63 9.17
C THR A 153 12.54 -3.33 8.87
N CYS A 154 12.35 -4.53 9.41
CA CYS A 154 11.10 -5.29 9.32
C CYS A 154 10.69 -5.73 10.71
N ILE A 155 9.43 -5.54 11.09
CA ILE A 155 8.84 -6.07 12.31
C ILE A 155 7.92 -7.21 11.92
N CYS A 156 8.30 -8.42 12.31
CA CYS A 156 7.66 -9.65 11.89
C CYS A 156 6.99 -10.33 13.08
N PRO A 157 5.67 -10.60 13.06
CA PRO A 157 5.01 -11.42 14.06
C PRO A 157 5.66 -12.79 14.19
N VAL A 158 5.70 -13.32 15.40
CA VAL A 158 6.21 -14.67 15.67
C VAL A 158 5.13 -15.48 16.36
N ASP A 159 4.57 -16.44 15.64
CA ASP A 159 3.44 -17.23 16.08
C ASP A 159 3.78 -18.71 16.21
N LEU A 160 3.07 -19.40 17.11
CA LEU A 160 3.16 -20.85 17.18
C LEU A 160 2.58 -21.48 15.91
N SER A 161 3.35 -22.38 15.29
CA SER A 161 2.88 -23.16 14.14
C SER A 161 1.53 -23.85 14.45
N LYS A 162 0.70 -24.06 13.41
CA LYS A 162 -0.65 -24.64 13.59
C LYS A 162 -0.58 -26.01 14.29
N PRO A 163 -1.48 -26.29 15.25
CA PRO A 163 -1.58 -27.61 15.84
C PRO A 163 -2.02 -28.64 14.79
N GLY A 164 -1.75 -29.91 15.04
CA GLY A 164 -2.17 -30.98 14.14
C GLY A 164 -1.43 -32.29 14.41
N LEU A 165 -1.69 -33.30 13.59
CA LEU A 165 -0.91 -34.54 13.56
C LEU A 165 0.25 -34.39 12.57
N SER A 166 1.43 -34.84 12.95
CA SER A 166 2.59 -34.96 12.09
C SER A 166 3.04 -36.40 11.98
N TYR A 167 3.49 -36.80 10.80
CA TYR A 167 4.09 -38.12 10.60
C TYR A 167 5.55 -38.10 11.10
N ASN A 168 5.86 -38.99 12.02
CA ASN A 168 7.22 -39.24 12.48
C ASN A 168 7.82 -40.40 11.68
N ALA A 169 8.77 -40.10 10.81
CA ALA A 169 9.39 -41.09 9.94
C ALA A 169 10.24 -42.11 10.71
N VAL A 170 10.78 -41.74 11.86
CA VAL A 170 11.64 -42.63 12.68
C VAL A 170 10.80 -43.70 13.37
N GLU A 171 9.67 -43.29 13.93
CA GLU A 171 8.75 -44.18 14.65
C GLU A 171 7.65 -44.75 13.74
N ASN A 172 7.60 -44.35 12.47
CA ASN A 172 6.61 -44.74 11.48
C ASN A 172 5.17 -44.62 12.00
N THR A 173 4.86 -43.52 12.65
CA THR A 173 3.56 -43.26 13.27
C THR A 173 3.13 -41.82 13.15
N PHE A 174 1.84 -41.55 13.35
CA PHE A 174 1.32 -40.22 13.50
C PHE A 174 1.27 -39.82 14.97
N GLN A 175 1.77 -38.65 15.28
CA GLN A 175 1.83 -38.11 16.63
C GLN A 175 1.41 -36.64 16.67
N ASN A 176 1.16 -36.11 17.87
CA ASN A 176 0.91 -34.70 18.04
C ASN A 176 2.10 -33.88 17.54
N ARG A 177 1.85 -32.92 16.67
CA ARG A 177 2.87 -32.03 16.12
C ARG A 177 3.50 -31.21 17.24
N ILE A 178 4.83 -31.23 17.34
CA ILE A 178 5.59 -30.28 18.13
C ILE A 178 5.46 -28.93 17.44
N ARG A 179 4.97 -27.91 18.16
CA ARG A 179 4.74 -26.58 17.62
C ARG A 179 5.98 -25.72 17.83
N ASP A 180 6.49 -25.21 16.72
CA ASP A 180 7.60 -24.25 16.71
C ASP A 180 7.09 -22.82 16.63
N TRP A 181 7.86 -21.89 17.17
CA TRP A 181 7.67 -20.47 16.94
C TRP A 181 8.18 -20.11 15.55
N VAL A 182 7.30 -19.59 14.71
CA VAL A 182 7.59 -19.31 13.30
C VAL A 182 7.47 -17.82 13.04
N VAL A 183 8.51 -17.26 12.42
CA VAL A 183 8.53 -15.87 11.99
C VAL A 183 7.60 -15.70 10.79
N GLY A 184 6.63 -14.81 10.92
CA GLY A 184 5.70 -14.42 9.85
C GLY A 184 6.28 -13.34 8.93
N MET A 185 5.48 -12.95 7.95
CA MET A 185 5.81 -11.83 7.07
C MET A 185 5.67 -10.50 7.82
N PRO A 186 6.39 -9.44 7.40
CA PRO A 186 6.39 -8.15 8.09
C PRO A 186 4.98 -7.59 8.26
N ASP A 187 4.68 -7.10 9.46
CA ASP A 187 3.49 -6.32 9.77
C ASP A 187 3.74 -4.83 9.51
N ALA A 188 4.91 -4.35 9.90
CA ALA A 188 5.42 -3.00 9.61
C ALA A 188 6.89 -3.07 9.18
N ALA A 189 7.32 -2.12 8.35
CA ALA A 189 8.72 -2.00 7.94
C ALA A 189 9.03 -0.56 7.51
N PHE A 190 10.31 -0.20 7.47
CA PHE A 190 10.74 1.04 6.81
C PHE A 190 12.13 0.89 6.20
N LEU A 191 12.35 1.60 5.10
CA LEU A 191 13.63 1.71 4.42
C LEU A 191 14.11 3.17 4.55
N PHE A 192 15.31 3.37 5.07
CA PHE A 192 15.90 4.70 5.30
C PHE A 192 17.39 4.72 4.93
N PRO A 193 17.87 5.77 4.25
CA PRO A 193 17.11 6.83 3.57
C PRO A 193 16.27 6.33 2.40
N ALA A 194 15.37 7.14 1.86
CA ALA A 194 14.65 6.79 0.65
C ALA A 194 15.59 6.80 -0.58
N PHE A 195 15.20 6.08 -1.63
CA PHE A 195 15.91 6.02 -2.91
C PHE A 195 15.10 6.76 -3.96
N ASN A 196 15.23 8.09 -3.99
CA ASN A 196 14.51 8.97 -4.89
C ASN A 196 15.42 9.44 -6.02
N ASP A 197 14.93 9.49 -7.26
CA ASP A 197 15.71 9.86 -8.45
C ASP A 197 16.98 9.01 -8.61
N ARG A 198 16.94 7.75 -8.16
CA ARG A 198 18.07 6.83 -8.08
C ARG A 198 19.26 7.35 -7.28
N SER A 199 19.00 8.17 -6.29
CA SER A 199 19.96 8.77 -5.38
C SER A 199 19.50 8.67 -3.93
N THR A 200 20.42 8.91 -3.00
CA THR A 200 20.16 8.91 -1.57
C THR A 200 19.36 10.14 -1.16
N ASP A 201 18.12 9.98 -0.74
CA ASP A 201 17.30 11.04 -0.19
C ASP A 201 17.23 10.94 1.34
N LEU A 202 18.03 11.74 2.03
CA LEU A 202 18.10 11.77 3.49
C LEU A 202 16.85 12.35 4.15
N HIS A 203 16.06 13.14 3.41
CA HIS A 203 14.87 13.81 3.93
C HIS A 203 13.63 12.92 3.94
N SER A 204 13.73 11.73 3.35
CA SER A 204 12.58 10.84 3.15
C SER A 204 12.88 9.41 3.59
N THR A 205 11.81 8.68 3.89
CA THR A 205 11.82 7.24 4.21
C THR A 205 10.63 6.56 3.55
N LEU A 206 10.79 5.30 3.17
CA LEU A 206 9.68 4.48 2.69
C LEU A 206 9.16 3.63 3.85
N TYR A 207 7.92 3.86 4.25
CA TYR A 207 7.23 3.09 5.27
C TYR A 207 6.32 2.03 4.64
N TYR A 208 6.32 0.82 5.19
CA TYR A 208 5.44 -0.27 4.80
C TYR A 208 4.50 -0.64 5.95
N SER A 209 3.20 -0.73 5.67
CA SER A 209 2.22 -1.35 6.54
C SER A 209 1.55 -2.52 5.82
N LYS A 210 1.44 -3.66 6.50
CA LYS A 210 0.69 -4.82 6.00
C LYS A 210 -0.80 -4.49 5.86
N ASP A 211 -1.34 -3.79 6.85
CA ASP A 211 -2.71 -3.29 6.82
C ASP A 211 -2.71 -1.84 6.32
N ALA A 212 -3.35 -1.61 5.17
CA ALA A 212 -3.46 -0.29 4.56
C ALA A 212 -4.57 0.57 5.21
N GLU A 213 -5.47 -0.06 5.98
CA GLU A 213 -6.57 0.61 6.66
C GLU A 213 -6.17 1.08 8.07
N GLU A 214 -5.23 0.35 8.72
CA GLU A 214 -4.77 0.64 10.08
C GLU A 214 -3.26 0.87 10.12
N LEU A 215 -2.85 2.14 10.04
CA LEU A 215 -1.44 2.52 10.13
C LEU A 215 -0.98 2.53 11.60
N LYS A 216 0.29 2.19 11.84
CA LYS A 216 0.89 2.17 13.18
C LYS A 216 1.35 3.59 13.57
N GLU A 217 0.42 4.45 13.96
CA GLU A 217 0.67 5.88 14.22
C GLU A 217 1.76 6.11 15.26
N ASN A 218 1.66 5.47 16.43
CA ASN A 218 2.66 5.61 17.50
C ASN A 218 4.06 5.17 17.04
N PHE A 219 4.14 4.11 16.23
CA PHE A 219 5.41 3.64 15.67
C PHE A 219 6.03 4.68 14.74
N VAL A 220 5.23 5.25 13.83
CA VAL A 220 5.74 6.25 12.88
C VAL A 220 6.10 7.55 13.60
N ASP A 221 5.30 8.02 14.53
CA ASP A 221 5.57 9.25 15.28
C ASP A 221 6.84 9.13 16.14
N LEU A 222 6.95 8.10 16.97
CA LEU A 222 8.06 7.96 17.92
C LEU A 222 9.35 7.43 17.28
N MET A 223 9.25 6.55 16.28
CA MET A 223 10.43 5.93 15.63
C MET A 223 10.94 6.74 14.45
N LEU A 224 10.06 7.26 13.61
CA LEU A 224 10.41 8.04 12.42
C LEU A 224 10.25 9.55 12.66
N GLY A 225 9.26 9.98 13.46
CA GLY A 225 8.96 11.39 13.68
C GLY A 225 8.39 12.09 12.46
N CYS A 226 7.85 11.33 11.52
CA CYS A 226 7.24 11.81 10.30
C CYS A 226 5.72 11.97 10.48
N PRO A 227 5.09 12.98 9.84
CA PRO A 227 3.64 13.05 9.78
C PRO A 227 3.10 11.89 8.92
N LEU A 228 2.07 11.21 9.42
CA LEU A 228 1.36 10.20 8.65
C LEU A 228 0.27 10.84 7.80
N PRO A 229 0.13 10.46 6.51
CA PRO A 229 -1.06 10.76 5.73
C PRO A 229 -2.25 9.93 6.26
N LEU A 230 -3.46 10.29 5.83
CA LEU A 230 -4.63 9.45 6.06
C LEU A 230 -4.40 8.04 5.51
N SER A 231 -4.88 7.02 6.22
CA SER A 231 -4.90 5.64 5.73
C SER A 231 -5.71 5.51 4.44
N ALA A 232 -5.55 4.44 3.69
CA ALA A 232 -6.34 4.22 2.47
C ALA A 232 -7.85 4.24 2.73
N GLY A 233 -8.30 3.63 3.84
CA GLY A 233 -9.69 3.69 4.30
C GLY A 233 -10.10 5.09 4.69
N GLY A 234 -9.29 5.78 5.49
CA GLY A 234 -9.53 7.17 5.89
C GLY A 234 -9.67 8.12 4.70
N GLN A 235 -8.83 7.99 3.67
CA GLN A 235 -8.95 8.77 2.44
C GLN A 235 -10.25 8.49 1.70
N LYS A 236 -10.66 7.22 1.63
CA LYS A 236 -11.92 6.82 1.01
C LYS A 236 -13.13 7.39 1.76
N GLU A 237 -13.16 7.25 3.09
CA GLU A 237 -14.22 7.77 3.94
C GLU A 237 -14.28 9.31 3.85
N THR A 238 -13.12 9.97 3.90
CA THR A 238 -13.02 11.43 3.72
C THR A 238 -13.61 11.88 2.38
N PHE A 239 -13.24 11.18 1.29
CA PHE A 239 -13.80 11.52 -0.04
C PHE A 239 -15.30 11.27 -0.12
N GLN A 240 -15.80 10.17 0.45
CA GLN A 240 -17.24 9.89 0.51
C GLN A 240 -18.00 10.96 1.30
N SER A 241 -17.52 11.31 2.49
CA SER A 241 -18.09 12.38 3.30
C SER A 241 -18.07 13.73 2.58
N LEU A 242 -16.99 14.04 1.88
CA LEU A 242 -16.88 15.26 1.07
C LEU A 242 -17.92 15.31 -0.04
N VAL A 243 -18.16 14.20 -0.75
CA VAL A 243 -19.22 14.10 -1.76
C VAL A 243 -20.59 14.33 -1.12
N GLU A 244 -20.89 13.62 -0.02
CA GLU A 244 -22.16 13.70 0.67
C GLU A 244 -22.44 15.12 1.22
N GLU A 245 -21.47 15.75 1.88
CA GLU A 245 -21.61 17.09 2.44
C GLU A 245 -21.71 18.17 1.37
N THR A 246 -20.89 18.07 0.30
CA THR A 246 -20.94 19.06 -0.79
C THR A 246 -22.26 18.99 -1.55
N LEU A 247 -22.71 17.80 -1.90
CA LEU A 247 -23.96 17.62 -2.66
C LEU A 247 -25.21 17.79 -1.80
N GLY A 248 -25.16 17.37 -0.53
CA GLY A 248 -26.30 17.43 0.39
C GLY A 248 -27.56 16.80 -0.21
N ASP A 249 -28.67 17.55 -0.19
CA ASP A 249 -29.98 17.09 -0.72
C ASP A 249 -29.99 16.88 -2.24
N THR A 250 -28.96 17.35 -2.97
CA THR A 250 -28.83 17.17 -4.42
C THR A 250 -27.95 15.98 -4.78
N CYS A 251 -27.55 15.14 -3.80
CA CYS A 251 -26.78 13.94 -4.02
C CYS A 251 -27.62 12.87 -4.72
N ASP A 252 -27.57 12.84 -6.04
CA ASP A 252 -28.27 11.86 -6.86
C ASP A 252 -27.29 10.91 -7.56
N ILE A 253 -27.84 9.81 -8.10
CA ILE A 253 -27.05 8.75 -8.73
C ILE A 253 -26.31 9.29 -9.96
N GLU A 254 -26.94 10.19 -10.73
CA GLU A 254 -26.35 10.71 -11.96
C GLU A 254 -25.12 11.58 -11.69
N THR A 255 -25.21 12.46 -10.68
CA THR A 255 -24.07 13.30 -10.27
C THR A 255 -22.91 12.44 -9.75
N VAL A 256 -23.21 11.43 -8.90
CA VAL A 256 -22.18 10.53 -8.39
C VAL A 256 -21.54 9.68 -9.51
N LYS A 257 -22.35 9.25 -10.48
CA LYS A 257 -21.87 8.55 -11.68
C LYS A 257 -20.95 9.43 -12.51
N ASN A 258 -21.32 10.70 -12.76
CA ASN A 258 -20.48 11.64 -13.49
C ASN A 258 -19.14 11.90 -12.77
N ILE A 259 -19.14 12.03 -11.44
CA ILE A 259 -17.89 12.12 -10.65
C ILE A 259 -17.02 10.89 -10.88
N HIS A 260 -17.61 9.70 -10.83
CA HIS A 260 -16.89 8.45 -11.05
C HIS A 260 -16.34 8.34 -12.48
N GLU A 261 -17.09 8.79 -13.48
CA GLU A 261 -16.66 8.82 -14.88
C GLU A 261 -15.47 9.76 -15.09
N LYS A 262 -15.51 10.96 -14.46
CA LYS A 262 -14.37 11.89 -14.51
C LYS A 262 -13.11 11.32 -13.85
N MET A 263 -13.28 10.63 -12.72
CA MET A 263 -12.17 9.94 -12.08
C MET A 263 -11.62 8.80 -12.96
N ASN A 264 -12.51 8.10 -13.70
CA ASN A 264 -12.08 7.08 -14.65
C ASN A 264 -11.25 7.68 -15.81
N GLU A 265 -11.69 8.80 -16.38
CA GLU A 265 -10.97 9.54 -17.42
C GLU A 265 -9.54 9.87 -16.95
N ILE A 266 -9.41 10.51 -15.78
CA ILE A 266 -8.09 10.86 -15.20
C ILE A 266 -7.25 9.61 -14.95
N ALA A 267 -7.83 8.54 -14.41
CA ALA A 267 -7.12 7.30 -14.17
C ALA A 267 -6.60 6.61 -15.45
N GLN A 268 -7.35 6.73 -16.56
CA GLN A 268 -6.91 6.20 -17.86
C GLN A 268 -5.81 7.07 -18.49
N GLU A 269 -5.91 8.40 -18.41
CA GLU A 269 -4.89 9.33 -18.91
C GLU A 269 -3.53 9.10 -18.25
N HIS A 270 -3.53 8.82 -16.94
CA HIS A 270 -2.30 8.61 -16.13
C HIS A 270 -1.92 7.14 -15.90
N LYS A 271 -2.49 6.22 -16.68
CA LYS A 271 -2.28 4.77 -16.47
C LYS A 271 -0.83 4.33 -16.62
N GLU A 272 -0.09 4.97 -17.51
CA GLU A 272 1.31 4.65 -17.80
C GLU A 272 2.30 5.47 -16.97
N ASP A 273 1.81 6.42 -16.14
CA ASP A 273 2.67 7.25 -15.34
C ASP A 273 3.32 6.43 -14.21
N PRO A 274 4.62 6.66 -13.95
CA PRO A 274 5.34 5.94 -12.91
C PRO A 274 4.88 6.33 -11.50
N GLU A 275 4.36 7.53 -11.34
CA GLU A 275 3.88 8.07 -10.08
C GLU A 275 2.36 7.93 -9.95
N PRO A 276 1.85 7.64 -8.75
CA PRO A 276 0.41 7.60 -8.52
C PRO A 276 -0.19 9.01 -8.62
N VAL A 277 -1.38 9.10 -9.20
CA VAL A 277 -2.13 10.36 -9.25
C VAL A 277 -2.55 10.77 -7.84
N VAL A 278 -2.20 11.98 -7.47
CA VAL A 278 -2.57 12.63 -6.21
C VAL A 278 -3.57 13.73 -6.52
N LEU A 279 -4.67 13.77 -5.81
CA LEU A 279 -5.73 14.77 -5.95
C LEU A 279 -5.62 15.80 -4.82
N ASP A 280 -5.24 17.01 -5.16
CA ASP A 280 -5.32 18.15 -4.26
C ASP A 280 -6.75 18.74 -4.19
N LYS A 281 -6.94 19.74 -3.33
CA LYS A 281 -8.23 20.43 -3.18
C LYS A 281 -8.75 21.00 -4.50
N ASN A 282 -7.89 21.56 -5.35
CA ASN A 282 -8.27 22.18 -6.60
C ASN A 282 -8.66 21.15 -7.67
N GLU A 283 -7.93 20.02 -7.69
CA GLU A 283 -8.23 18.91 -8.60
C GLU A 283 -9.57 18.26 -8.25
N VAL A 284 -9.83 17.99 -6.96
CA VAL A 284 -11.13 17.48 -6.50
C VAL A 284 -12.24 18.48 -6.84
N LYS A 285 -12.02 19.78 -6.61
CA LYS A 285 -12.96 20.83 -6.97
C LYS A 285 -13.27 20.84 -8.47
N THR A 286 -12.26 20.66 -9.30
CA THR A 286 -12.40 20.59 -10.77
C THR A 286 -13.20 19.36 -11.20
N ILE A 287 -12.97 18.21 -10.58
CA ILE A 287 -13.77 16.99 -10.81
C ILE A 287 -15.24 17.26 -10.50
N PHE A 288 -15.56 17.84 -9.36
CA PHE A 288 -16.94 18.12 -8.95
C PHE A 288 -17.62 19.13 -9.91
N ALA A 289 -16.94 20.23 -10.24
CA ALA A 289 -17.45 21.23 -11.15
C ALA A 289 -17.74 20.67 -12.57
N SER A 290 -16.85 19.80 -13.06
CA SER A 290 -17.01 19.16 -14.38
C SER A 290 -18.05 18.03 -14.40
N SER A 291 -18.45 17.53 -13.22
CA SER A 291 -19.46 16.47 -13.06
C SER A 291 -20.90 16.99 -12.94
N GLY A 292 -21.10 18.29 -13.09
CA GLY A 292 -22.43 18.89 -13.08
C GLY A 292 -22.95 19.30 -11.69
N VAL A 293 -22.04 19.37 -10.70
CA VAL A 293 -22.39 19.90 -9.37
C VAL A 293 -22.80 21.35 -9.49
N ALA A 294 -23.95 21.72 -8.90
CA ALA A 294 -24.52 23.04 -8.99
C ALA A 294 -23.62 24.12 -8.36
N ASN A 295 -23.62 25.34 -8.94
CA ASN A 295 -22.73 26.42 -8.53
C ASN A 295 -22.88 26.82 -7.05
N ASP A 296 -24.09 26.80 -6.54
CA ASP A 296 -24.40 27.09 -5.12
C ASP A 296 -23.72 26.05 -4.18
N ARG A 297 -23.65 24.81 -4.61
CA ARG A 297 -22.92 23.72 -3.89
C ARG A 297 -21.43 23.89 -3.99
N MET A 298 -20.90 24.35 -5.12
CA MET A 298 -19.50 24.65 -5.29
C MET A 298 -19.00 25.82 -4.44
N GLU A 299 -19.86 26.73 -4.02
CA GLU A 299 -19.53 27.81 -3.07
C GLU A 299 -19.19 27.28 -1.67
N VAL A 300 -19.80 26.16 -1.24
CA VAL A 300 -19.56 25.55 0.07
C VAL A 300 -18.47 24.48 0.03
N PHE A 301 -18.04 24.06 -1.17
CA PHE A 301 -17.05 23.01 -1.35
C PHE A 301 -15.78 23.26 -0.54
N ASP A 302 -15.24 24.49 -0.60
CA ASP A 302 -13.98 24.81 0.09
C ASP A 302 -14.10 24.63 1.60
N GLN A 303 -15.25 24.99 2.18
CA GLN A 303 -15.53 24.80 3.61
C GLN A 303 -15.71 23.32 3.95
N CYS A 304 -16.42 22.57 3.12
CA CYS A 304 -16.60 21.12 3.29
C CYS A 304 -15.24 20.40 3.21
N PHE A 305 -14.40 20.75 2.23
CA PHE A 305 -13.07 20.15 2.09
C PHE A 305 -12.19 20.42 3.31
N ASP A 306 -12.10 21.68 3.75
CA ASP A 306 -11.26 22.06 4.89
C ASP A 306 -11.77 21.44 6.21
N ALA A 307 -13.07 21.27 6.37
CA ALA A 307 -13.66 20.63 7.54
C ALA A 307 -13.47 19.11 7.56
N THR A 308 -13.56 18.45 6.40
CA THR A 308 -13.57 16.98 6.29
C THR A 308 -12.16 16.42 6.07
N ALA A 309 -11.37 17.05 5.21
CA ALA A 309 -10.03 16.58 4.84
C ALA A 309 -8.90 17.38 5.50
N GLY A 310 -9.11 18.68 5.76
CA GLY A 310 -8.07 19.64 6.14
C GLY A 310 -7.40 20.31 4.94
N GLU A 311 -6.98 21.57 5.12
CA GLU A 311 -6.49 22.45 4.03
C GLU A 311 -5.34 21.85 3.20
N ALA A 312 -4.44 21.12 3.82
CA ALA A 312 -3.21 20.60 3.21
C ALA A 312 -3.32 19.12 2.81
N THR A 313 -4.50 18.52 2.91
CA THR A 313 -4.66 17.09 2.60
C THR A 313 -4.76 16.88 1.10
N SER A 314 -4.02 15.92 0.60
CA SER A 314 -4.17 15.37 -0.73
C SER A 314 -4.62 13.91 -0.67
N LEU A 315 -5.44 13.52 -1.62
CA LEU A 315 -6.04 12.19 -1.70
C LEU A 315 -5.40 11.40 -2.84
N MET A 316 -4.99 10.18 -2.57
CA MET A 316 -4.50 9.29 -3.62
C MET A 316 -5.67 8.77 -4.45
N MET A 317 -5.64 8.96 -5.76
CA MET A 317 -6.66 8.46 -6.68
C MET A 317 -6.95 6.97 -6.46
N THR A 318 -5.93 6.16 -6.25
CA THR A 318 -6.04 4.71 -6.03
C THR A 318 -6.78 4.34 -4.74
N ASN A 319 -6.96 5.27 -3.80
CA ASN A 319 -7.66 5.04 -2.53
C ASN A 319 -9.13 5.44 -2.63
N VAL A 320 -9.43 6.48 -3.40
CA VAL A 320 -10.78 7.05 -3.50
C VAL A 320 -11.57 6.54 -4.72
N TYR A 321 -10.87 6.01 -5.73
CA TYR A 321 -11.45 5.48 -6.95
C TYR A 321 -11.16 3.99 -7.15
N ASN A 322 -12.18 3.22 -7.55
CA ASN A 322 -12.03 1.80 -7.89
C ASN A 322 -12.07 1.59 -9.42
N PRO A 323 -10.93 1.36 -10.08
CA PRO A 323 -10.88 1.19 -11.53
C PRO A 323 -11.47 -0.16 -12.03
N ARG A 324 -11.94 -1.02 -11.14
CA ARG A 324 -12.41 -2.38 -11.49
C ARG A 324 -13.92 -2.49 -11.51
N SER A 325 -14.64 -1.68 -10.75
CA SER A 325 -16.11 -1.76 -10.67
C SER A 325 -16.71 -0.46 -10.15
N PHE A 326 -17.79 -0.04 -10.80
CA PHE A 326 -18.78 0.89 -10.28
C PHE A 326 -19.83 0.06 -9.52
N GLU A 327 -20.10 0.37 -8.27
CA GLU A 327 -20.99 -0.41 -7.41
C GLU A 327 -22.20 0.44 -6.97
N VAL A 328 -23.39 -0.08 -7.23
CA VAL A 328 -24.65 0.45 -6.69
C VAL A 328 -25.21 -0.55 -5.71
N LYS A 329 -25.44 -0.13 -4.47
CA LYS A 329 -25.86 -1.01 -3.39
C LYS A 329 -27.17 -0.52 -2.76
N THR A 330 -28.12 -1.45 -2.61
CA THR A 330 -29.31 -1.32 -1.78
C THR A 330 -29.25 -2.38 -0.65
N PRO A 331 -30.14 -2.35 0.35
CA PRO A 331 -30.13 -3.36 1.41
C PRO A 331 -30.14 -4.81 0.92
N ASP A 332 -30.83 -5.08 -0.19
CA ASP A 332 -31.09 -6.43 -0.69
C ASP A 332 -30.38 -6.74 -2.03
N VAL A 333 -29.82 -5.73 -2.70
CA VAL A 333 -29.27 -5.87 -4.06
C VAL A 333 -27.92 -5.15 -4.18
N VAL A 334 -26.95 -5.84 -4.75
CA VAL A 334 -25.65 -5.26 -5.13
C VAL A 334 -25.46 -5.43 -6.63
N ILE A 335 -25.24 -4.31 -7.31
CA ILE A 335 -24.98 -4.26 -8.75
C ILE A 335 -23.55 -3.78 -8.94
N LYS A 336 -22.75 -4.57 -9.69
CA LYS A 336 -21.38 -4.21 -10.06
C LYS A 336 -21.29 -4.10 -11.56
N VAL A 337 -20.84 -2.98 -12.02
CA VAL A 337 -20.74 -2.63 -13.45
C VAL A 337 -19.27 -2.34 -13.78
N ASN A 338 -18.86 -2.66 -15.00
CA ASN A 338 -17.58 -2.20 -15.51
C ASN A 338 -17.56 -0.66 -15.51
N PRO A 339 -16.55 0.01 -14.96
CA PRO A 339 -16.45 1.47 -14.95
C PRO A 339 -16.55 2.15 -16.31
N GLU A 340 -16.20 1.44 -17.39
CA GLU A 340 -16.34 1.92 -18.77
C GLU A 340 -17.77 1.80 -19.31
N ARG A 341 -18.66 1.14 -18.57
CA ARG A 341 -20.04 0.84 -19.00
C ARG A 341 -21.07 1.28 -17.96
N THR A 342 -20.81 2.40 -17.28
CA THR A 342 -21.77 3.01 -16.36
C THR A 342 -23.03 3.50 -17.07
N ASP A 343 -22.97 3.71 -18.39
CA ASP A 343 -24.08 4.00 -19.30
C ASP A 343 -25.22 2.97 -19.20
N LEU A 344 -24.91 1.72 -18.87
CA LEU A 344 -25.89 0.65 -18.77
C LEU A 344 -26.83 0.79 -17.55
N VAL A 345 -26.47 1.60 -16.57
CA VAL A 345 -27.24 1.75 -15.32
C VAL A 345 -27.84 3.14 -15.27
N ASN A 346 -29.17 3.21 -15.29
CA ASN A 346 -29.93 4.45 -15.29
C ASN A 346 -31.05 4.42 -14.25
N THR A 347 -31.46 5.59 -13.78
CA THR A 347 -32.65 5.71 -12.92
C THR A 347 -33.85 6.15 -13.75
N LYS A 348 -34.99 5.47 -13.58
CA LYS A 348 -36.25 5.83 -14.24
C LYS A 348 -37.43 5.77 -13.27
N LEU A 349 -38.40 6.63 -13.45
CA LEU A 349 -39.67 6.59 -12.74
C LEU A 349 -40.61 5.64 -13.49
N ILE A 350 -40.92 4.46 -12.92
CA ILE A 350 -41.83 3.48 -13.51
C ILE A 350 -42.99 3.29 -12.57
N ASP A 351 -44.22 3.58 -13.04
CA ASP A 351 -45.45 3.52 -12.28
C ASP A 351 -45.40 4.30 -10.94
N GLY A 352 -44.74 5.47 -10.95
CA GLY A 352 -44.58 6.32 -9.78
C GLY A 352 -43.55 5.83 -8.76
N ARG A 353 -42.76 4.79 -9.10
CA ARG A 353 -41.66 4.27 -8.27
C ARG A 353 -40.33 4.57 -8.92
N GLN A 354 -39.37 5.05 -8.12
CA GLN A 354 -37.99 5.19 -8.59
C GLN A 354 -37.38 3.79 -8.76
N CYS A 355 -36.95 3.49 -9.97
CA CYS A 355 -36.38 2.21 -10.33
C CYS A 355 -34.97 2.39 -10.88
N LEU A 356 -34.10 1.45 -10.54
CA LEU A 356 -32.84 1.28 -11.21
C LEU A 356 -33.03 0.37 -12.42
N VAL A 357 -32.66 0.86 -13.60
CA VAL A 357 -32.83 0.15 -14.86
C VAL A 357 -31.47 -0.21 -15.41
N ILE A 358 -31.27 -1.48 -15.74
CA ILE A 358 -30.01 -1.96 -16.35
C ILE A 358 -30.36 -2.30 -17.81
N GLU A 359 -29.63 -1.66 -18.74
CA GLU A 359 -29.73 -2.00 -20.15
C GLU A 359 -28.99 -3.33 -20.40
N LEU A 360 -29.67 -4.25 -21.07
CA LEU A 360 -29.16 -5.56 -21.36
C LEU A 360 -28.50 -5.56 -22.75
N ASP A 361 -27.18 -5.64 -22.75
CA ASP A 361 -26.37 -5.68 -23.95
C ASP A 361 -25.67 -7.06 -24.05
N GLY A 362 -26.15 -7.89 -25.00
CA GLY A 362 -25.57 -9.21 -25.26
C GLY A 362 -26.24 -10.39 -24.54
N ASN A 363 -25.48 -11.43 -24.24
CA ASN A 363 -25.97 -12.67 -23.64
C ASN A 363 -26.24 -12.48 -22.13
N ILE A 364 -27.37 -12.91 -21.68
CA ILE A 364 -27.79 -12.86 -20.28
C ILE A 364 -27.64 -14.26 -19.67
N GLU A 365 -27.03 -14.36 -18.52
CA GLU A 365 -26.96 -15.58 -17.72
C GLU A 365 -27.60 -15.37 -16.35
N VAL A 366 -28.40 -16.32 -15.94
CA VAL A 366 -28.99 -16.41 -14.59
C VAL A 366 -28.50 -17.70 -13.93
N ASN A 367 -27.71 -17.61 -12.88
CA ASN A 367 -27.10 -18.75 -12.21
C ASN A 367 -26.35 -19.72 -13.17
N GLY A 368 -25.66 -19.17 -14.18
CA GLY A 368 -24.93 -19.94 -15.20
C GLY A 368 -25.81 -20.49 -16.33
N ILE A 369 -27.10 -20.12 -16.34
CA ILE A 369 -28.04 -20.52 -17.41
C ILE A 369 -28.24 -19.35 -18.36
N ALA A 370 -27.91 -19.55 -19.64
CA ALA A 370 -28.17 -18.54 -20.66
C ALA A 370 -29.66 -18.33 -20.86
N VAL A 371 -30.12 -17.08 -20.76
CA VAL A 371 -31.52 -16.70 -20.94
C VAL A 371 -31.66 -15.70 -22.08
N ARG A 372 -32.83 -15.70 -22.74
CA ARG A 372 -33.15 -14.71 -23.78
C ARG A 372 -33.92 -13.56 -23.15
N ALA A 373 -33.60 -12.32 -23.56
CA ALA A 373 -34.40 -11.16 -23.19
C ALA A 373 -35.83 -11.32 -23.76
N ALA A 374 -36.85 -11.03 -22.95
CA ALA A 374 -38.23 -11.03 -23.41
C ALA A 374 -38.41 -9.92 -24.44
N GLY A 375 -38.74 -10.26 -25.71
CA GLY A 375 -38.96 -9.32 -26.81
C GLY A 375 -37.95 -9.39 -27.96
N SER A 376 -36.91 -10.22 -27.89
CA SER A 376 -36.10 -10.52 -29.08
C SER A 376 -36.88 -11.45 -30.01
N GLU A 377 -37.49 -10.89 -31.04
CA GLU A 377 -38.02 -11.71 -32.15
C GLU A 377 -36.89 -12.56 -32.71
N ALA A 378 -37.13 -13.86 -32.82
CA ALA A 378 -36.24 -14.76 -33.54
C ALA A 378 -36.12 -14.28 -34.98
N SER A 379 -34.94 -13.79 -35.36
CA SER A 379 -34.61 -13.68 -36.79
C SER A 379 -34.62 -15.10 -37.34
N ASP A 380 -35.72 -15.45 -37.99
CA ASP A 380 -35.93 -16.70 -38.71
C ASP A 380 -34.98 -16.68 -39.95
N ASN A 381 -33.82 -17.24 -39.78
CA ASN A 381 -32.97 -17.60 -40.92
C ASN A 381 -33.57 -18.89 -41.52
N SER A 382 -34.63 -18.72 -42.30
CA SER A 382 -35.03 -19.68 -43.31
C SER A 382 -33.90 -19.78 -44.34
N ILE A 383 -33.13 -20.83 -44.25
CA ILE A 383 -32.31 -21.31 -45.32
C ILE A 383 -33.27 -21.79 -46.40
N GLU A 384 -33.42 -21.02 -47.47
CA GLU A 384 -33.96 -21.53 -48.72
C GLU A 384 -32.88 -22.35 -49.44
N ASP A 385 -33.29 -23.51 -49.90
CA ASP A 385 -32.57 -24.52 -50.70
C ASP A 385 -31.87 -23.97 -51.98
#